data_a83bc92ad16cd14b04fe0f98122de397
#
_entry.id   a83bc92ad16cd14b04fe0f98122de397
#
_cell.length_a   1.000
_cell.length_b   1.000
_cell.length_c   1.000
_cell.angle_alpha   90.00
_cell.angle_beta   90.00
_cell.angle_gamma   90.00
#
_symmetry.space_group_name_H-M   'P 1'
#
loop_
_entity.id
_entity.type
_entity.pdbx_description
1 polymer ?
#
loop_
_entity_poly.entity_id
_entity_poly.type
_entity_poly.pdbx_seq_one_letter_code
_entity_poly.pdbx_strand_id
1 'polypeptide(L)'
;MLVIDPTRPTAVIGAFDSTTNTGVVPLNQCGPNGATVGPHENLLLGCTPANLPGSTTTLVINAITKNYANIGGITGSDEVWFNPGDKRYYTGSSAAIEPVGSPLGSGAVLGVIDGTSVLIETIPQSSGSHSVAADCKRNKIFVPQVAPVAVVGTGGDTNTTAGPGSPTVGSLICGSNNGCVAVYIHDTDDEDRDTDRCQSENQENGNHN
;
A
#
# COMPACT_ATOMS: atom_id res chain seq x y z
N MET A 1 0.85 1.53 -16.71
CA MET A 1 2.24 1.73 -16.21
C MET A 1 3.12 2.22 -17.35
N LEU A 2 3.94 3.25 -17.14
CA LEU A 2 4.93 3.74 -18.10
C LEU A 2 6.31 3.27 -17.66
N VAL A 3 7.04 2.62 -18.55
CA VAL A 3 8.42 2.19 -18.33
C VAL A 3 9.34 3.10 -19.14
N ILE A 4 10.31 3.71 -18.50
CA ILE A 4 11.27 4.62 -19.13
C ILE A 4 12.69 4.15 -18.86
N ASP A 5 13.57 4.40 -19.83
CA ASP A 5 15.01 4.26 -19.65
C ASP A 5 15.58 5.64 -19.24
N PRO A 6 16.06 5.80 -18.01
CA PRO A 6 16.54 7.10 -17.53
C PRO A 6 17.84 7.55 -18.21
N THR A 7 18.53 6.66 -18.90
CA THR A 7 19.76 6.98 -19.65
C THR A 7 19.48 7.60 -21.02
N ARG A 8 18.22 7.57 -21.48
CA ARG A 8 17.81 8.16 -22.75
C ARG A 8 17.29 9.59 -22.56
N PRO A 9 17.68 10.53 -23.41
CA PRO A 9 17.30 11.95 -23.27
C PRO A 9 15.81 12.23 -23.53
N THR A 10 15.06 11.28 -24.10
CA THR A 10 13.64 11.40 -24.39
C THR A 10 12.91 10.16 -23.94
N ALA A 11 11.89 10.32 -23.08
CA ALA A 11 10.96 9.25 -22.76
C ALA A 11 10.15 8.93 -24.03
N VAL A 12 10.20 7.69 -24.47
CA VAL A 12 9.37 7.22 -25.58
C VAL A 12 7.98 6.92 -25.02
N ILE A 13 7.03 7.79 -25.33
CA ILE A 13 5.62 7.54 -24.99
C ILE A 13 5.00 6.78 -26.16
N GLY A 14 4.74 5.50 -25.96
CA GLY A 14 4.15 4.61 -26.96
C GLY A 14 3.78 3.26 -26.38
N ALA A 15 3.35 2.34 -27.21
CA ALA A 15 3.12 0.96 -26.79
C ALA A 15 4.44 0.35 -26.25
N PHE A 16 4.33 -0.62 -25.36
CA PHE A 16 5.50 -1.29 -24.80
C PHE A 16 6.30 -2.00 -25.90
N ASP A 17 7.58 -1.68 -25.99
CA ASP A 17 8.56 -2.34 -26.87
C ASP A 17 9.47 -3.24 -26.03
N SER A 18 9.37 -4.54 -26.23
CA SER A 18 10.17 -5.53 -25.52
C SER A 18 11.67 -5.49 -25.84
N THR A 19 12.03 -4.94 -27.01
CA THR A 19 13.44 -4.83 -27.43
C THR A 19 14.18 -3.78 -26.61
N THR A 20 13.53 -2.67 -26.37
CA THR A 20 14.08 -1.54 -25.56
C THR A 20 13.65 -1.58 -24.11
N ASN A 21 12.74 -2.49 -23.75
CA ASN A 21 12.10 -2.58 -22.43
C ASN A 21 11.49 -1.25 -21.95
N THR A 22 10.90 -0.49 -22.88
CA THR A 22 10.30 0.82 -22.60
C THR A 22 8.90 0.95 -23.20
N GLY A 23 8.12 1.90 -22.71
CA GLY A 23 6.79 2.22 -23.24
C GLY A 23 5.67 2.01 -22.22
N VAL A 24 4.44 2.00 -22.70
CA VAL A 24 3.23 1.91 -21.89
C VAL A 24 2.72 0.47 -21.82
N VAL A 25 2.65 -0.08 -20.62
CA VAL A 25 1.96 -1.34 -20.33
C VAL A 25 0.55 -1.01 -19.84
N PRO A 26 -0.49 -1.36 -20.60
CA PRO A 26 -1.86 -1.13 -20.15
C PRO A 26 -2.19 -2.02 -18.94
N LEU A 27 -2.94 -1.46 -18.00
CA LEU A 27 -3.42 -2.18 -16.81
C LEU A 27 -4.95 -2.18 -16.83
N ASN A 28 -5.54 -3.36 -16.70
CA ASN A 28 -6.98 -3.47 -16.60
C ASN A 28 -7.45 -3.20 -15.17
N GLN A 29 -8.50 -2.40 -15.03
CA GLN A 29 -9.18 -2.18 -13.74
C GLN A 29 -8.31 -1.63 -12.61
N CYS A 30 -7.23 -0.93 -12.93
CA CYS A 30 -6.34 -0.33 -11.95
C CYS A 30 -6.03 1.12 -12.35
N GLY A 31 -6.36 2.05 -11.47
CA GLY A 31 -5.82 3.41 -11.49
C GLY A 31 -4.64 3.46 -10.52
N PRO A 32 -3.39 3.21 -10.97
CA PRO A 32 -2.26 3.09 -10.06
C PRO A 32 -1.91 4.44 -9.44
N ASN A 33 -1.81 4.48 -8.11
CA ASN A 33 -1.34 5.63 -7.34
C ASN A 33 0.05 5.37 -6.77
N GLY A 34 0.22 4.28 -6.03
CA GLY A 34 1.49 3.89 -5.46
C GLY A 34 2.14 2.71 -6.17
N ALA A 35 3.46 2.62 -6.08
CA ALA A 35 4.22 1.48 -6.58
C ALA A 35 5.42 1.21 -5.68
N THR A 36 5.71 -0.06 -5.43
CA THR A 36 6.92 -0.49 -4.72
C THR A 36 7.50 -1.73 -5.36
N VAL A 37 8.84 -1.81 -5.34
CA VAL A 37 9.56 -3.00 -5.79
C VAL A 37 9.59 -4.02 -4.67
N GLY A 38 9.36 -5.28 -4.98
CA GLY A 38 9.47 -6.39 -4.05
C GLY A 38 10.30 -7.54 -4.62
N PRO A 39 10.19 -8.73 -4.06
CA PRO A 39 11.02 -9.86 -4.47
C PRO A 39 10.70 -10.33 -5.89
N HIS A 40 11.68 -10.96 -6.53
CA HIS A 40 11.55 -11.57 -7.86
C HIS A 40 11.14 -10.59 -8.96
N GLU A 41 11.67 -9.35 -8.91
CA GLU A 41 11.35 -8.25 -9.84
C GLU A 41 9.84 -7.95 -9.91
N ASN A 42 9.10 -8.25 -8.86
CA ASN A 42 7.70 -7.91 -8.78
C ASN A 42 7.51 -6.47 -8.28
N LEU A 43 6.58 -5.78 -8.92
CA LEU A 43 6.10 -4.46 -8.48
C LEU A 43 4.70 -4.64 -7.93
N LEU A 44 4.48 -4.22 -6.69
CA LEU A 44 3.12 -4.05 -6.18
C LEU A 44 2.63 -2.66 -6.57
N LEU A 45 1.43 -2.60 -7.14
CA LEU A 45 0.76 -1.36 -7.51
C LEU A 45 -0.47 -1.18 -6.62
N GLY A 46 -0.51 -0.08 -5.90
CA GLY A 46 -1.72 0.39 -5.23
C GLY A 46 -2.70 0.94 -6.25
N CYS A 47 -3.90 0.41 -6.30
CA CYS A 47 -4.92 0.82 -7.25
C CYS A 47 -6.08 1.49 -6.52
N THR A 48 -6.41 2.71 -6.93
CA THR A 48 -7.72 3.27 -6.57
C THR A 48 -8.79 2.63 -7.45
N PRO A 49 -10.02 2.49 -6.96
CA PRO A 49 -11.15 2.17 -7.80
C PRO A 49 -11.31 3.31 -8.80
N ALA A 50 -10.65 3.22 -9.94
CA ALA A 50 -10.99 4.07 -11.06
C ALA A 50 -12.48 3.85 -11.31
N ASN A 51 -13.25 4.88 -11.57
CA ASN A 51 -14.71 4.95 -11.77
C ASN A 51 -15.35 3.82 -12.63
N LEU A 52 -14.77 2.63 -12.62
CA LEU A 52 -15.17 1.44 -13.33
C LEU A 52 -15.80 0.47 -12.32
N PRO A 53 -17.06 0.06 -12.52
CA PRO A 53 -17.69 -0.97 -11.72
C PRO A 53 -16.81 -2.23 -11.68
N GLY A 54 -16.43 -2.67 -10.47
CA GLY A 54 -15.61 -3.86 -10.27
C GLY A 54 -14.10 -3.64 -10.25
N SER A 55 -13.59 -2.41 -10.36
CA SER A 55 -12.18 -2.10 -10.19
C SER A 55 -11.79 -2.05 -8.70
N THR A 56 -11.48 -3.18 -8.14
CA THR A 56 -11.29 -3.33 -6.69
C THR A 56 -10.03 -4.10 -6.35
N THR A 57 -8.95 -3.91 -7.11
CA THR A 57 -7.82 -4.80 -6.95
C THR A 57 -6.50 -4.06 -6.90
N THR A 58 -5.69 -4.41 -5.92
CA THR A 58 -4.25 -4.19 -5.93
C THR A 58 -3.63 -5.16 -6.95
N LEU A 59 -2.64 -4.71 -7.69
CA LEU A 59 -1.97 -5.53 -8.71
C LEU A 59 -0.54 -5.86 -8.29
N VAL A 60 -0.09 -7.05 -8.61
CA VAL A 60 1.32 -7.38 -8.71
C VAL A 60 1.68 -7.58 -10.18
N ILE A 61 2.73 -6.94 -10.64
CA ILE A 61 3.26 -7.06 -12.01
C ILE A 61 4.73 -7.43 -11.97
N ASN A 62 5.11 -8.43 -12.75
CA ASN A 62 6.53 -8.74 -12.92
C ASN A 62 7.18 -7.71 -13.86
N ALA A 63 8.24 -7.05 -13.39
CA ALA A 63 8.91 -5.98 -14.11
C ALA A 63 9.64 -6.44 -15.40
N ILE A 64 9.94 -7.74 -15.51
CA ILE A 64 10.59 -8.31 -16.71
C ILE A 64 9.54 -8.75 -17.72
N THR A 65 8.63 -9.63 -17.31
CA THR A 65 7.66 -10.26 -18.24
C THR A 65 6.45 -9.39 -18.54
N LYS A 66 6.18 -8.37 -17.68
CA LYS A 66 4.98 -7.51 -17.71
C LYS A 66 3.67 -8.28 -17.46
N ASN A 67 3.75 -9.55 -17.11
CA ASN A 67 2.58 -10.28 -16.66
C ASN A 67 2.15 -9.76 -15.29
N TYR A 68 0.84 -9.64 -15.08
CA TYR A 68 0.30 -9.19 -13.82
C TYR A 68 -0.87 -10.04 -13.34
N ALA A 69 -1.07 -10.02 -12.03
CA ALA A 69 -2.17 -10.67 -11.35
C ALA A 69 -2.84 -9.71 -10.36
N ASN A 70 -4.11 -9.96 -10.10
CA ASN A 70 -4.87 -9.21 -9.11
C ASN A 70 -4.68 -9.84 -7.73
N ILE A 71 -4.51 -8.98 -6.72
CA ILE A 71 -4.59 -9.36 -5.31
C ILE A 71 -5.99 -9.00 -4.82
N GLY A 72 -6.82 -10.01 -4.58
CA GLY A 72 -8.18 -9.82 -4.10
C GLY A 72 -8.23 -9.39 -2.63
N GLY A 73 -9.37 -8.80 -2.22
CA GLY A 73 -9.65 -8.48 -0.83
C GLY A 73 -9.09 -7.14 -0.33
N ILE A 74 -8.32 -6.44 -1.15
CA ILE A 74 -7.78 -5.11 -0.81
C ILE A 74 -7.94 -4.14 -1.96
N THR A 75 -8.47 -2.96 -1.68
CA THR A 75 -8.76 -1.92 -2.68
C THR A 75 -8.46 -0.53 -2.11
N GLY A 76 -8.47 0.49 -2.97
CA GLY A 76 -8.26 1.87 -2.53
C GLY A 76 -6.87 2.14 -1.98
N SER A 77 -5.90 1.31 -2.35
CA SER A 77 -4.52 1.49 -1.93
C SER A 77 -3.92 2.69 -2.63
N ASP A 78 -3.42 3.64 -1.87
CA ASP A 78 -2.78 4.86 -2.35
C ASP A 78 -1.27 4.71 -2.26
N GLU A 79 -0.74 4.53 -1.07
CA GLU A 79 0.67 4.25 -0.88
C GLU A 79 0.92 2.78 -0.58
N VAL A 80 2.02 2.27 -1.09
CA VAL A 80 2.44 0.89 -0.91
C VAL A 80 3.93 0.84 -0.57
N TRP A 81 4.30 -0.09 0.29
CA TRP A 81 5.68 -0.26 0.74
C TRP A 81 6.04 -1.75 0.84
N PHE A 82 7.20 -2.13 0.33
CA PHE A 82 7.77 -3.45 0.60
C PHE A 82 8.76 -3.34 1.75
N ASN A 83 8.63 -4.21 2.74
CA ASN A 83 9.58 -4.34 3.84
C ASN A 83 10.43 -5.60 3.64
N PRO A 84 11.71 -5.46 3.26
CA PRO A 84 12.58 -6.62 3.07
C PRO A 84 12.85 -7.39 4.37
N GLY A 85 12.72 -6.73 5.52
CA GLY A 85 12.99 -7.34 6.83
C GLY A 85 12.04 -8.47 7.19
N ASP A 86 10.78 -8.40 6.76
CA ASP A 86 9.77 -9.44 6.97
C ASP A 86 9.18 -10.00 5.66
N LYS A 87 9.74 -9.55 4.52
CA LYS A 87 9.34 -9.98 3.16
C LYS A 87 7.85 -9.76 2.87
N ARG A 88 7.28 -8.64 3.36
CA ARG A 88 5.88 -8.29 3.19
C ARG A 88 5.70 -6.95 2.49
N TYR A 89 4.59 -6.85 1.77
CA TYR A 89 4.10 -5.58 1.29
C TYR A 89 3.04 -5.05 2.25
N TYR A 90 3.04 -3.73 2.39
CA TYR A 90 2.08 -2.98 3.18
C TYR A 90 1.38 -1.96 2.28
N THR A 91 0.06 -1.84 2.42
CA THR A 91 -0.73 -0.91 1.62
C THR A 91 -1.53 0.03 2.53
N GLY A 92 -1.40 1.33 2.31
CA GLY A 92 -2.29 2.32 2.90
C GLY A 92 -3.54 2.45 2.03
N SER A 93 -4.66 1.91 2.48
CA SER A 93 -5.90 1.81 1.70
C SER A 93 -6.98 2.67 2.34
N SER A 94 -7.20 3.89 1.81
CA SER A 94 -8.13 4.88 2.38
C SER A 94 -9.60 4.54 2.15
N ALA A 95 -9.91 3.68 1.18
CA ALA A 95 -11.27 3.34 0.74
C ALA A 95 -11.42 1.83 0.50
N ALA A 96 -10.88 1.01 1.40
CA ALA A 96 -11.06 -0.43 1.32
C ALA A 96 -12.53 -0.80 1.48
N ILE A 97 -12.99 -1.75 0.68
CA ILE A 97 -14.30 -2.36 0.87
C ILE A 97 -14.14 -3.45 1.93
N GLU A 98 -14.51 -3.12 3.16
CA GLU A 98 -14.57 -4.10 4.23
C GLU A 98 -15.61 -5.18 3.91
N PRO A 99 -15.39 -6.42 4.34
CA PRO A 99 -16.40 -7.47 4.26
C PRO A 99 -17.69 -7.00 4.93
N VAL A 100 -18.82 -7.34 4.31
CA VAL A 100 -20.14 -7.05 4.88
C VAL A 100 -20.22 -7.61 6.29
N GLY A 101 -20.46 -6.74 7.27
CA GLY A 101 -20.58 -7.12 8.69
C GLY A 101 -19.35 -6.81 9.54
N SER A 102 -18.33 -6.15 8.99
CA SER A 102 -17.25 -5.61 9.84
C SER A 102 -17.81 -4.64 10.88
N PRO A 103 -17.52 -4.84 12.18
CA PRO A 103 -18.03 -3.96 13.26
C PRO A 103 -17.42 -2.55 13.17
N LEU A 104 -16.41 -2.33 12.35
CA LEU A 104 -15.72 -1.05 12.20
C LEU A 104 -16.15 -0.28 10.94
N GLY A 105 -17.09 -0.84 10.15
CA GLY A 105 -17.60 -0.21 8.93
C GLY A 105 -16.61 -0.26 7.75
N SER A 106 -17.06 0.17 6.58
CA SER A 106 -16.20 0.38 5.42
C SER A 106 -15.26 1.55 5.72
N GLY A 107 -13.98 1.33 5.73
CA GLY A 107 -13.02 2.35 6.13
C GLY A 107 -11.62 2.13 5.58
N ALA A 108 -10.71 2.98 6.01
CA ALA A 108 -9.30 2.81 5.70
C ALA A 108 -8.73 1.58 6.41
N VAL A 109 -7.86 0.87 5.74
CA VAL A 109 -7.12 -0.27 6.29
C VAL A 109 -5.64 -0.22 5.92
N LEU A 110 -4.82 -0.79 6.79
CA LEU A 110 -3.49 -1.24 6.44
C LEU A 110 -3.62 -2.67 5.92
N GLY A 111 -3.34 -2.88 4.64
CA GLY A 111 -3.27 -4.21 4.06
C GLY A 111 -1.89 -4.82 4.24
N VAL A 112 -1.83 -6.09 4.60
CA VAL A 112 -0.60 -6.87 4.76
C VAL A 112 -0.62 -8.00 3.73
N ILE A 113 0.35 -7.98 2.81
CA ILE A 113 0.46 -8.92 1.70
C ILE A 113 1.81 -9.61 1.80
N ASP A 114 1.83 -10.92 1.72
CA ASP A 114 3.10 -11.67 1.79
C ASP A 114 3.95 -11.54 0.51
N GLY A 115 5.19 -12.01 0.59
CA GLY A 115 6.12 -11.98 -0.55
C GLY A 115 5.71 -12.84 -1.74
N THR A 116 4.69 -13.69 -1.59
CA THR A 116 4.07 -14.48 -2.67
C THR A 116 2.84 -13.81 -3.27
N SER A 117 2.55 -12.56 -2.85
CA SER A 117 1.45 -11.73 -3.33
C SER A 117 0.07 -12.21 -2.88
N VAL A 118 -0.02 -12.77 -1.68
CA VAL A 118 -1.29 -13.15 -1.03
C VAL A 118 -1.61 -12.15 0.08
N LEU A 119 -2.83 -11.60 0.06
CA LEU A 119 -3.32 -10.80 1.19
C LEU A 119 -3.52 -11.70 2.41
N ILE A 120 -2.83 -11.40 3.49
CA ILE A 120 -2.86 -12.19 4.73
C ILE A 120 -3.62 -11.50 5.86
N GLU A 121 -3.68 -10.16 5.85
CA GLU A 121 -4.36 -9.42 6.91
C GLU A 121 -4.81 -8.04 6.43
N THR A 122 -5.89 -7.53 7.03
CA THR A 122 -6.29 -6.13 6.97
C THR A 122 -6.48 -5.58 8.37
N ILE A 123 -5.83 -4.46 8.68
CA ILE A 123 -5.88 -3.81 10.00
C ILE A 123 -6.62 -2.48 9.85
N PRO A 124 -7.75 -2.27 10.54
CA PRO A 124 -8.50 -1.01 10.45
C PRO A 124 -7.65 0.20 10.82
N GLN A 125 -7.81 1.28 10.06
CA GLN A 125 -7.14 2.55 10.24
C GLN A 125 -8.15 3.69 10.35
N SER A 126 -7.67 4.88 10.70
CA SER A 126 -8.51 6.08 10.66
C SER A 126 -8.97 6.38 9.23
N SER A 127 -10.19 6.91 9.09
CA SER A 127 -10.69 7.40 7.81
C SER A 127 -9.69 8.37 7.18
N GLY A 128 -9.42 8.18 5.90
CA GLY A 128 -8.43 8.97 5.16
C GLY A 128 -6.96 8.61 5.42
N SER A 129 -6.66 7.62 6.27
CA SER A 129 -5.30 7.07 6.37
C SER A 129 -4.97 6.31 5.09
N HIS A 130 -3.93 6.76 4.37
CA HIS A 130 -3.55 6.19 3.08
C HIS A 130 -2.04 6.05 2.91
N SER A 131 -1.28 6.48 3.92
CA SER A 131 0.19 6.45 3.87
C SER A 131 0.74 5.34 4.75
N VAL A 132 1.86 4.76 4.32
CA VAL A 132 2.58 3.73 5.04
C VAL A 132 4.08 3.86 4.80
N ALA A 133 4.87 3.59 5.82
CA ALA A 133 6.32 3.45 5.72
C ALA A 133 6.80 2.29 6.56
N ALA A 134 7.94 1.70 6.22
CA ALA A 134 8.54 0.60 6.98
C ALA A 134 9.99 0.87 7.33
N ASP A 135 10.38 0.48 8.54
CA ASP A 135 11.78 0.36 8.96
C ASP A 135 12.17 -1.12 8.92
N CYS A 136 12.85 -1.48 7.84
CA CYS A 136 13.31 -2.83 7.57
C CYS A 136 14.16 -3.41 8.71
N LYS A 137 15.08 -2.60 9.28
CA LYS A 137 15.99 -3.08 10.33
C LYS A 137 15.31 -3.45 11.64
N ARG A 138 14.15 -2.85 11.90
CA ARG A 138 13.39 -3.06 13.14
C ARG A 138 12.06 -3.73 12.92
N ASN A 139 11.71 -4.08 11.66
CA ASN A 139 10.40 -4.60 11.27
C ASN A 139 9.24 -3.77 11.83
N LYS A 140 9.38 -2.44 11.74
CA LYS A 140 8.35 -1.51 12.21
C LYS A 140 7.65 -0.88 11.04
N ILE A 141 6.33 -0.87 11.11
CA ILE A 141 5.46 -0.26 10.11
C ILE A 141 4.81 0.97 10.74
N PHE A 142 4.92 2.09 10.08
CA PHE A 142 4.44 3.39 10.54
C PHE A 142 3.25 3.81 9.68
N VAL A 143 2.12 4.10 10.33
CA VAL A 143 0.89 4.53 9.66
C VAL A 143 0.35 5.78 10.33
N PRO A 144 0.28 6.91 9.63
CA PRO A 144 -0.34 8.13 10.15
C PRO A 144 -1.83 7.89 10.42
N GLN A 145 -2.31 8.39 11.56
CA GLN A 145 -3.70 8.29 11.99
C GLN A 145 -4.28 9.67 12.19
N VAL A 146 -5.48 9.87 11.69
CA VAL A 146 -6.31 11.03 12.01
C VAL A 146 -7.27 10.63 13.13
N ALA A 147 -7.36 11.39 14.19
CA ALA A 147 -8.14 11.04 15.37
C ALA A 147 -9.18 12.12 15.80
N PRO A 148 -9.94 12.73 14.88
CA PRO A 148 -10.99 13.64 15.30
C PRO A 148 -12.10 12.88 16.00
N VAL A 149 -12.73 13.51 16.99
CA VAL A 149 -14.01 13.04 17.51
C VAL A 149 -15.06 13.24 16.42
N ALA A 150 -15.93 12.25 16.24
CA ALA A 150 -17.05 12.39 15.30
C ALA A 150 -17.92 13.58 15.68
N VAL A 151 -18.01 14.60 14.82
CA VAL A 151 -18.87 15.77 14.99
C VAL A 151 -20.05 15.63 14.04
N VAL A 152 -21.26 15.71 14.57
CA VAL A 152 -22.46 15.73 13.72
C VAL A 152 -22.49 17.04 12.91
N GLY A 153 -22.52 16.92 11.59
CA GLY A 153 -23.02 17.98 10.72
C GLY A 153 -22.04 18.74 9.85
N THR A 154 -20.75 18.41 9.80
CA THR A 154 -19.87 18.95 8.77
C THR A 154 -19.42 17.83 7.83
N GLY A 155 -20.05 17.79 6.66
CA GLY A 155 -19.86 16.74 5.68
C GLY A 155 -18.40 16.54 5.30
N GLY A 156 -17.95 15.31 5.37
CA GLY A 156 -16.62 14.88 4.95
C GLY A 156 -16.25 13.48 5.38
N ASP A 157 -16.72 13.05 6.53
CA ASP A 157 -16.41 11.70 7.02
C ASP A 157 -17.64 10.81 6.93
N THR A 158 -17.73 9.99 5.88
CA THR A 158 -18.88 9.09 5.64
C THR A 158 -18.90 7.87 6.56
N ASN A 159 -17.96 7.77 7.50
CA ASN A 159 -17.90 6.65 8.46
C ASN A 159 -18.67 6.95 9.77
N THR A 160 -19.65 7.84 9.74
CA THR A 160 -20.41 8.24 10.94
C THR A 160 -21.69 7.44 11.12
N THR A 161 -21.59 6.19 11.52
CA THR A 161 -22.64 5.54 12.33
C THR A 161 -22.47 5.88 13.81
N ALA A 162 -21.41 6.58 14.18
CA ALA A 162 -21.15 7.01 15.55
C ALA A 162 -21.91 8.30 15.87
N GLY A 163 -22.60 8.34 16.98
CA GLY A 163 -23.26 9.55 17.50
C GLY A 163 -22.25 10.65 17.86
N PRO A 164 -22.76 11.90 18.15
CA PRO A 164 -21.88 13.00 18.53
C PRO A 164 -20.99 12.63 19.72
N GLY A 165 -19.68 12.86 19.58
CA GLY A 165 -18.70 12.57 20.62
C GLY A 165 -18.28 11.10 20.75
N SER A 166 -18.77 10.21 19.85
CA SER A 166 -18.30 8.82 19.82
C SER A 166 -16.86 8.73 19.32
N PRO A 167 -16.04 7.81 19.87
CA PRO A 167 -14.68 7.62 19.40
C PRO A 167 -14.66 7.11 17.97
N THR A 168 -13.76 7.66 17.16
CA THR A 168 -13.42 7.14 15.81
C THR A 168 -12.39 6.03 15.92
N VAL A 169 -12.18 5.24 14.86
CA VAL A 169 -11.10 4.25 14.79
C VAL A 169 -9.75 4.93 15.10
N GLY A 170 -9.49 6.10 14.52
CA GLY A 170 -8.26 6.84 14.76
C GLY A 170 -8.12 7.28 16.23
N SER A 171 -9.17 7.75 16.87
CA SER A 171 -9.10 8.14 18.30
C SER A 171 -8.89 6.93 19.22
N LEU A 172 -9.41 5.77 18.86
CA LEU A 172 -9.17 4.52 19.58
C LEU A 172 -7.71 4.08 19.44
N ILE A 173 -7.15 4.13 18.23
CA ILE A 173 -5.75 3.79 17.96
C ILE A 173 -4.80 4.76 18.68
N CYS A 174 -5.06 6.06 18.59
CA CYS A 174 -4.21 7.10 19.16
C CYS A 174 -4.39 7.28 20.68
N GLY A 175 -5.44 6.74 21.29
CA GLY A 175 -5.79 6.99 22.69
C GLY A 175 -6.12 8.44 23.00
N SER A 176 -6.41 9.24 21.98
CA SER A 176 -6.69 10.68 22.09
C SER A 176 -7.47 11.18 20.88
N ASN A 177 -7.96 12.42 20.94
CA ASN A 177 -8.59 13.10 19.80
C ASN A 177 -7.59 13.84 18.90
N ASN A 178 -6.30 13.69 19.14
CA ASN A 178 -5.24 14.21 18.30
C ASN A 178 -4.75 13.10 17.36
N GLY A 179 -4.25 13.47 16.19
CA GLY A 179 -3.60 12.52 15.29
C GLY A 179 -2.34 11.92 15.93
N CYS A 180 -1.96 10.75 15.45
CA CYS A 180 -0.73 10.06 15.86
C CYS A 180 -0.11 9.30 14.68
N VAL A 181 1.05 8.72 14.93
CA VAL A 181 1.60 7.67 14.07
C VAL A 181 1.47 6.35 14.81
N ALA A 182 0.64 5.47 14.31
CA ALA A 182 0.58 4.09 14.80
C ALA A 182 1.83 3.34 14.35
N VAL A 183 2.39 2.53 15.25
CA VAL A 183 3.56 1.72 14.98
C VAL A 183 3.16 0.26 15.17
N TYR A 184 3.18 -0.49 14.08
CA TYR A 184 2.94 -1.92 14.09
C TYR A 184 4.26 -2.67 14.03
N ILE A 185 4.34 -3.77 14.74
CA ILE A 185 5.49 -4.66 14.75
C ILE A 185 4.99 -6.02 14.33
N HIS A 186 5.57 -6.57 13.29
CA HIS A 186 5.39 -7.97 12.99
C HIS A 186 6.34 -8.76 13.88
N ASP A 187 5.77 -9.59 14.75
CA ASP A 187 6.54 -10.49 15.61
C ASP A 187 6.98 -11.67 14.75
N THR A 188 8.14 -11.53 14.14
CA THR A 188 8.84 -12.64 13.51
C THR A 188 9.67 -13.32 14.58
N ASP A 189 9.61 -14.62 14.70
CA ASP A 189 10.61 -15.39 15.43
C ASP A 189 12.00 -14.94 14.93
N ASP A 190 12.95 -14.73 15.86
CA ASP A 190 14.25 -14.10 15.57
C ASP A 190 15.06 -14.74 14.43
N GLU A 191 14.70 -15.96 14.02
CA GLU A 191 15.33 -16.71 12.93
C GLU A 191 15.02 -16.15 11.53
N ASP A 192 13.94 -15.36 11.36
CA ASP A 192 13.54 -14.79 10.06
C ASP A 192 14.00 -13.34 9.85
N ARG A 193 14.72 -12.75 10.79
CA ARG A 193 15.25 -11.38 10.67
C ARG A 193 16.45 -11.34 9.72
N ASP A 194 16.17 -11.14 8.46
CA ASP A 194 17.21 -10.92 7.44
C ASP A 194 17.66 -9.44 7.43
N THR A 195 18.36 -9.04 8.49
CA THR A 195 18.91 -7.67 8.60
C THR A 195 19.93 -7.35 7.52
N ASP A 196 20.53 -8.36 6.88
CA ASP A 196 21.52 -8.19 5.83
C ASP A 196 20.87 -7.68 4.54
N ARG A 197 19.63 -8.05 4.25
CA ARG A 197 18.88 -7.56 3.09
C ARG A 197 18.53 -6.08 3.16
N CYS A 198 18.36 -5.53 4.36
CA CYS A 198 18.15 -4.09 4.54
C CYS A 198 19.39 -3.24 4.17
N GLN A 199 20.54 -3.86 3.97
CA GLN A 199 21.77 -3.17 3.61
C GLN A 199 22.09 -3.25 2.12
N SER A 200 21.62 -4.28 1.41
CA SER A 200 21.95 -4.51 0.00
C SER A 200 21.29 -3.50 -0.95
N GLU A 201 20.10 -3.03 -0.65
CA GLU A 201 19.41 -2.06 -1.52
C GLU A 201 20.07 -0.66 -1.54
N ASN A 202 20.87 -0.33 -0.52
CA ASN A 202 21.61 0.94 -0.46
C ASN A 202 22.99 0.87 -1.12
N GLN A 203 23.53 -0.31 -1.44
CA GLN A 203 24.86 -0.46 -2.02
C GLN A 203 24.88 -0.58 -3.54
N GLU A 204 23.82 -1.04 -4.18
CA GLU A 204 23.77 -1.14 -5.64
C GLU A 204 23.63 0.23 -6.33
N ASN A 205 23.18 1.26 -5.62
CA ASN A 205 23.11 2.63 -6.15
C ASN A 205 24.43 3.45 -6.02
N GLY A 206 25.48 2.86 -5.45
CA GLY A 206 26.75 3.56 -5.16
C GLY A 206 27.92 3.29 -6.10
N ASN A 207 27.82 2.37 -7.05
CA ASN A 207 28.97 1.91 -7.84
C ASN A 207 28.76 1.97 -9.36
N HIS A 208 28.29 3.11 -9.85
CA HIS A 208 28.44 3.48 -11.25
C HIS A 208 29.26 4.78 -11.33
N ASN A 209 30.57 4.65 -11.27
CA ASN A 209 31.52 5.63 -11.79
C ASN A 209 31.84 5.29 -13.24
#